data_e3cc3b1d302c76deedb84bc16c1bf7d0
#
_entry.id   e3cc3b1d302c76deedb84bc16c1bf7d0
#
_cell.length_a   1.000
_cell.length_b   1.000
_cell.length_c   1.000
_cell.angle_alpha   90.00
_cell.angle_beta   90.00
_cell.angle_gamma   90.00
#
_symmetry.space_group_name_H-M   'P 1'
#
loop_
_entity.id
_entity.type
_entity.pdbx_description
1 polymer ?
#
loop_
_entity_poly.entity_id
_entity_poly.type
_entity_poly.pdbx_seq_one_letter_code
_entity_poly.pdbx_strand_id
1 'polypeptide(L)'
;MKGTSFYEEQMGMAFDSIPCGLCIYQIVDGQILPRFHNPAFYEILGYSDTHRSDAGQGLDLGRVHPEDAGPLKEKLSMLVRDKGKIQHTFRLFHDRENEYRWIRLEGSTRQLEHGETMLYGAFSDVSSQVRLEKELAGANAKMEDIINAIPGGVAIYRVSDIFETVYFSDGVPELSGYTVEEYRKLVKGNAADMTYSEDTAMVVSRAMEVIRQKGVDDFEFRKQHRDGHIVWVRVQVKWIGEDRGRPLLHCVFHNISDLKETQMEMNHLINSIPGGIALFQKEEGAYKAAFLSDGVITLSGYTRGEYEAMIQRDALDMVYEADRRRVRAAVDSAMENGLALDVFYRIRHKDGRLVWIHMNGRRMGPLTGLSRLYIVITGMSAQTRLFQTIANEMADSIYVIDKENYDLLYVNENQVLFTDSKNCVGQKCYTALHGQDGPCGFCTLKKAHAADGQEH
;
A
#
# COMPACT_ATOMS: atom_id res chain seq x y z
N MET A 1 66.67 -31.95 41.41
CA MET A 1 66.87 -30.69 40.62
C MET A 1 66.48 -30.75 39.13
N LYS A 2 66.17 -31.93 38.52
CA LYS A 2 65.76 -32.01 37.09
C LYS A 2 64.26 -31.85 36.80
N GLY A 3 63.43 -31.90 37.81
CA GLY A 3 61.96 -31.83 37.60
C GLY A 3 61.38 -30.43 37.55
N THR A 4 61.97 -29.46 38.20
CA THR A 4 61.54 -28.04 38.26
C THR A 4 61.75 -27.37 36.90
N SER A 5 62.88 -27.59 36.25
CA SER A 5 63.22 -27.01 34.95
C SER A 5 62.29 -27.49 33.81
N PHE A 6 61.83 -28.75 33.85
CA PHE A 6 60.89 -29.27 32.82
C PHE A 6 59.50 -28.68 32.93
N TYR A 7 59.00 -28.50 34.15
CA TYR A 7 57.66 -27.84 34.34
C TYR A 7 57.71 -26.36 34.01
N GLU A 8 58.82 -25.65 34.29
CA GLU A 8 58.98 -24.23 33.96
C GLU A 8 59.04 -24.03 32.42
N GLU A 9 59.76 -24.89 31.70
CA GLU A 9 59.83 -24.85 30.24
C GLU A 9 58.50 -25.19 29.59
N GLN A 10 57.78 -26.19 30.07
CA GLN A 10 56.43 -26.56 29.59
C GLN A 10 55.39 -25.47 29.88
N MET A 11 55.43 -24.84 31.05
CA MET A 11 54.56 -23.73 31.38
C MET A 11 54.83 -22.49 30.50
N GLY A 12 56.11 -22.18 30.22
CA GLY A 12 56.48 -21.13 29.30
C GLY A 12 55.91 -21.34 27.91
N MET A 13 56.09 -22.55 27.34
CA MET A 13 55.49 -22.93 26.06
C MET A 13 53.98 -22.85 26.03
N ALA A 14 53.31 -23.21 27.12
CA ALA A 14 51.87 -23.11 27.23
C ALA A 14 51.37 -21.67 27.23
N PHE A 15 52.05 -20.77 27.94
CA PHE A 15 51.73 -19.34 27.96
C PHE A 15 52.01 -18.66 26.61
N ASP A 16 53.03 -19.06 25.92
CA ASP A 16 53.37 -18.52 24.60
C ASP A 16 52.39 -18.97 23.51
N SER A 17 51.73 -20.11 23.69
CA SER A 17 50.71 -20.63 22.74
C SER A 17 49.31 -20.06 22.94
N ILE A 18 49.08 -19.33 24.03
CA ILE A 18 47.76 -18.73 24.31
C ILE A 18 47.52 -17.53 23.36
N PRO A 19 46.37 -17.52 22.63
CA PRO A 19 46.09 -16.48 21.61
C PRO A 19 45.57 -15.16 22.22
N CYS A 20 45.88 -14.88 23.46
CA CYS A 20 45.59 -13.58 24.10
C CYS A 20 46.90 -13.01 24.69
N GLY A 21 46.99 -11.69 24.73
CA GLY A 21 48.15 -10.99 25.29
C GLY A 21 48.13 -11.10 26.81
N LEU A 22 49.04 -11.90 27.37
CA LEU A 22 49.15 -12.05 28.83
C LEU A 22 50.23 -11.16 29.37
N CYS A 23 49.94 -10.51 30.53
CA CYS A 23 50.93 -9.75 31.28
C CYS A 23 50.84 -10.05 32.78
N ILE A 24 51.96 -10.00 33.45
CA ILE A 24 52.09 -10.08 34.91
C ILE A 24 52.95 -8.93 35.37
N TYR A 25 52.45 -8.17 36.31
CA TYR A 25 53.16 -7.07 36.98
C TYR A 25 53.22 -7.29 38.48
N GLN A 26 54.26 -6.81 39.10
CA GLN A 26 54.40 -6.77 40.53
C GLN A 26 54.21 -5.32 41.00
N ILE A 27 53.45 -5.11 42.08
CA ILE A 27 53.21 -3.82 42.70
C ILE A 27 54.15 -3.73 43.91
N VAL A 28 55.14 -2.83 43.85
CA VAL A 28 56.10 -2.54 44.93
C VAL A 28 56.06 -1.05 45.22
N ASP A 29 55.76 -0.66 46.46
CA ASP A 29 55.70 0.75 46.90
C ASP A 29 54.85 1.64 45.97
N GLY A 30 53.76 1.10 45.42
CA GLY A 30 52.86 1.80 44.49
C GLY A 30 53.36 1.88 43.07
N GLN A 31 54.55 1.36 42.76
CA GLN A 31 55.08 1.24 41.40
C GLN A 31 54.67 -0.11 40.77
N ILE A 32 54.33 -0.11 39.51
CA ILE A 32 54.00 -1.28 38.72
C ILE A 32 55.22 -1.72 37.95
N LEU A 33 55.79 -2.88 38.30
CA LEU A 33 57.00 -3.43 37.68
C LEU A 33 56.60 -4.63 36.80
N PRO A 34 56.99 -4.65 35.54
CA PRO A 34 56.70 -5.77 34.63
C PRO A 34 57.49 -7.03 35.05
N ARG A 35 56.84 -8.17 35.05
CA ARG A 35 57.42 -9.46 35.37
C ARG A 35 57.35 -10.44 34.19
N PHE A 36 56.29 -10.37 33.45
CA PHE A 36 56.09 -11.28 32.32
C PHE A 36 55.16 -10.68 31.26
N HIS A 37 55.48 -10.86 29.98
CA HIS A 37 54.65 -10.65 28.83
C HIS A 37 54.85 -11.82 27.85
N ASN A 38 53.76 -12.40 27.35
CA ASN A 38 53.87 -13.41 26.28
C ASN A 38 53.97 -12.74 24.89
N PRO A 39 54.34 -13.47 23.83
CA PRO A 39 54.47 -12.94 22.46
C PRO A 39 53.19 -12.28 21.96
N ALA A 40 52.02 -12.87 22.25
CA ALA A 40 50.72 -12.35 21.84
C ALA A 40 50.40 -10.97 22.47
N PHE A 41 50.93 -10.62 23.63
CA PHE A 41 50.83 -9.29 24.22
C PHE A 41 51.32 -8.19 23.27
N TYR A 42 52.50 -8.40 22.67
CA TYR A 42 53.08 -7.43 21.76
C TYR A 42 52.37 -7.37 20.42
N GLU A 43 51.84 -8.49 19.95
CA GLU A 43 51.09 -8.59 18.69
C GLU A 43 49.73 -7.92 18.79
N ILE A 44 48.99 -8.23 19.83
CA ILE A 44 47.61 -7.70 20.05
C ILE A 44 47.64 -6.20 20.33
N LEU A 45 48.62 -5.73 21.10
CA LEU A 45 48.77 -4.31 21.38
C LEU A 45 49.53 -3.56 20.26
N GLY A 46 50.01 -4.27 19.22
CA GLY A 46 50.59 -3.67 18.02
C GLY A 46 51.94 -2.96 18.24
N TYR A 47 52.73 -3.42 19.21
CA TYR A 47 54.05 -2.85 19.41
C TYR A 47 54.96 -3.19 18.24
N SER A 48 55.60 -2.17 17.67
CA SER A 48 56.69 -2.37 16.69
C SER A 48 57.94 -2.90 17.36
N ASP A 49 58.83 -3.55 16.58
CA ASP A 49 60.11 -4.09 17.12
C ASP A 49 61.00 -3.00 17.73
N THR A 50 60.84 -1.75 17.28
CA THR A 50 61.56 -0.58 17.80
C THR A 50 61.04 -0.10 19.16
N HIS A 51 59.78 -0.39 19.50
CA HIS A 51 59.13 0.03 20.75
C HIS A 51 58.98 -1.11 21.76
N ARG A 52 59.55 -2.30 21.48
CA ARG A 52 59.52 -3.40 22.47
C ARG A 52 60.26 -3.05 23.78
N SER A 53 61.23 -2.15 23.77
CA SER A 53 61.91 -1.66 24.95
C SER A 53 60.98 -0.77 25.82
N ASP A 54 60.07 -0.03 25.18
CA ASP A 54 59.14 0.86 25.85
C ASP A 54 57.94 0.12 26.44
N ALA A 55 57.60 -1.02 25.81
CA ALA A 55 56.56 -1.95 26.31
C ALA A 55 56.94 -2.59 27.66
N GLY A 56 58.21 -2.55 28.06
CA GLY A 56 58.65 -2.95 29.39
C GLY A 56 58.06 -2.10 30.52
N GLN A 57 57.47 -0.93 30.22
CA GLN A 57 56.80 -0.06 31.20
C GLN A 57 55.28 -0.30 31.32
N GLY A 58 54.70 -1.24 30.57
CA GLY A 58 53.28 -1.59 30.61
C GLY A 58 52.48 -1.06 29.43
N LEU A 59 51.17 -0.90 29.59
CA LEU A 59 50.25 -0.37 28.58
C LEU A 59 50.52 1.15 28.42
N ASP A 60 50.87 1.58 27.22
CA ASP A 60 50.99 2.99 26.86
C ASP A 60 49.63 3.63 26.70
N LEU A 61 49.21 4.42 27.68
CA LEU A 61 47.96 5.16 27.66
C LEU A 61 47.92 6.26 26.59
N GLY A 62 49.05 6.70 26.07
CA GLY A 62 49.12 7.70 24.98
C GLY A 62 48.59 7.15 23.65
N ARG A 63 48.55 5.83 23.51
CA ARG A 63 48.04 5.13 22.32
C ARG A 63 46.54 4.78 22.44
N VAL A 64 45.97 4.95 23.62
CA VAL A 64 44.52 4.77 23.84
C VAL A 64 43.74 5.93 23.21
N HIS A 65 42.63 5.62 22.58
CA HIS A 65 41.79 6.68 22.02
C HIS A 65 41.40 7.74 23.12
N PRO A 66 41.45 9.03 22.79
CA PRO A 66 41.27 10.10 23.80
C PRO A 66 40.02 9.97 24.67
N GLU A 67 38.90 9.52 24.06
CA GLU A 67 37.65 9.30 24.79
C GLU A 67 37.70 8.12 25.75
N ASP A 68 38.56 7.12 25.51
CA ASP A 68 38.63 5.90 26.30
C ASP A 68 39.73 5.95 27.35
N ALA A 69 40.70 6.87 27.21
CA ALA A 69 41.90 6.98 28.06
C ALA A 69 41.54 7.33 29.52
N GLY A 70 40.62 8.29 29.74
CA GLY A 70 40.17 8.68 31.08
C GLY A 70 39.50 7.53 31.83
N PRO A 71 38.44 6.93 31.27
CA PRO A 71 37.74 5.80 31.89
C PRO A 71 38.67 4.60 32.17
N LEU A 72 39.58 4.28 31.22
CA LEU A 72 40.54 3.19 31.42
C LEU A 72 41.50 3.46 32.57
N LYS A 73 42.07 4.70 32.65
CA LYS A 73 42.97 5.11 33.72
C LYS A 73 42.32 5.00 35.09
N GLU A 74 41.07 5.44 35.20
CA GLU A 74 40.30 5.35 36.46
C GLU A 74 40.12 3.88 36.87
N LYS A 75 39.68 3.02 35.97
CA LYS A 75 39.50 1.59 36.24
C LYS A 75 40.81 0.89 36.61
N LEU A 76 41.90 1.20 35.96
CA LEU A 76 43.22 0.66 36.30
C LEU A 76 43.65 1.13 37.69
N SER A 77 43.40 2.39 38.03
CA SER A 77 43.69 2.93 39.38
C SER A 77 42.87 2.25 40.46
N MET A 78 41.58 1.98 40.20
CA MET A 78 40.71 1.20 41.09
C MET A 78 41.23 -0.22 41.28
N LEU A 79 41.64 -0.90 40.18
CA LEU A 79 42.17 -2.27 40.25
C LEU A 79 43.40 -2.37 41.15
N VAL A 80 44.29 -1.39 41.09
CA VAL A 80 45.49 -1.35 41.95
C VAL A 80 45.14 -1.05 43.39
N ARG A 81 44.24 -0.09 43.64
CA ARG A 81 43.86 0.37 45.00
C ARG A 81 43.02 -0.66 45.73
N ASP A 82 41.94 -1.19 45.04
CA ASP A 82 40.89 -1.97 45.68
C ASP A 82 41.14 -3.48 45.56
N LYS A 83 42.26 -3.88 44.96
CA LYS A 83 42.70 -5.28 44.81
C LYS A 83 41.60 -6.21 44.25
N GLY A 84 40.94 -5.77 43.19
CA GLY A 84 39.75 -6.44 42.61
C GLY A 84 39.99 -7.13 41.27
N LYS A 85 38.95 -7.08 40.44
CA LYS A 85 38.97 -7.49 39.04
C LYS A 85 38.48 -6.36 38.16
N ILE A 86 38.96 -6.30 36.92
CA ILE A 86 38.54 -5.34 35.91
C ILE A 86 38.22 -6.10 34.60
N GLN A 87 37.16 -5.67 33.95
CA GLN A 87 36.92 -5.97 32.54
C GLN A 87 36.56 -4.66 31.87
N HIS A 88 37.31 -4.30 30.80
CA HIS A 88 37.07 -3.08 30.08
C HIS A 88 37.49 -3.22 28.61
N THR A 89 36.68 -2.66 27.71
CA THR A 89 36.95 -2.64 26.27
C THR A 89 37.21 -1.19 25.87
N PHE A 90 38.29 -0.96 25.14
CA PHE A 90 38.73 0.36 24.73
C PHE A 90 39.42 0.29 23.36
N ARG A 91 39.54 1.44 22.71
CA ARG A 91 40.23 1.58 21.43
C ARG A 91 41.73 1.86 21.69
N LEU A 92 42.60 1.05 21.11
CA LEU A 92 44.05 1.21 21.16
C LEU A 92 44.61 1.37 19.75
N PHE A 93 45.47 2.35 19.54
CA PHE A 93 46.14 2.56 18.27
C PHE A 93 47.18 1.46 18.05
N HIS A 94 47.04 0.74 16.92
CA HIS A 94 47.89 -0.38 16.55
C HIS A 94 48.97 0.10 15.54
N ASP A 95 50.21 0.28 15.99
CA ASP A 95 51.25 0.93 15.22
C ASP A 95 51.59 0.25 13.89
N ARG A 96 51.51 -1.11 13.84
CA ARG A 96 51.81 -1.88 12.64
C ARG A 96 50.74 -1.74 11.55
N GLU A 97 49.51 -1.51 11.92
CA GLU A 97 48.37 -1.41 11.02
C GLU A 97 47.88 0.04 10.83
N ASN A 98 48.42 0.95 11.63
CA ASN A 98 48.11 2.37 11.58
C ASN A 98 46.59 2.67 11.75
N GLU A 99 45.92 1.91 12.61
CA GLU A 99 44.51 2.04 12.90
C GLU A 99 44.18 1.75 14.38
N TYR A 100 42.99 2.16 14.82
CA TYR A 100 42.48 1.81 16.13
C TYR A 100 41.82 0.43 16.13
N ARG A 101 42.24 -0.44 17.07
CA ARG A 101 41.68 -1.74 17.35
C ARG A 101 40.90 -1.72 18.67
N TRP A 102 39.86 -2.49 18.76
CA TRP A 102 39.11 -2.69 19.99
C TRP A 102 39.77 -3.78 20.82
N ILE A 103 40.33 -3.39 21.96
CA ILE A 103 41.03 -4.29 22.86
C ILE A 103 40.19 -4.47 24.13
N ARG A 104 39.97 -5.71 24.51
CA ARG A 104 39.37 -6.08 25.80
C ARG A 104 40.48 -6.40 26.77
N LEU A 105 40.52 -5.70 27.89
CA LEU A 105 41.38 -5.97 29.04
C LEU A 105 40.57 -6.69 30.11
N GLU A 106 41.05 -7.83 30.56
CA GLU A 106 40.61 -8.51 31.76
C GLU A 106 41.80 -8.53 32.76
N GLY A 107 41.64 -7.93 33.92
CA GLY A 107 42.70 -7.83 34.91
C GLY A 107 42.25 -8.27 36.28
N SER A 108 43.18 -8.78 37.08
CA SER A 108 42.95 -9.16 38.48
C SER A 108 44.21 -8.98 39.29
N THR A 109 44.05 -8.65 40.58
CA THR A 109 45.16 -8.58 41.52
C THR A 109 45.11 -9.78 42.47
N ARG A 110 46.31 -10.30 42.88
CA ARG A 110 46.44 -11.33 43.91
C ARG A 110 47.57 -10.92 44.86
N GLN A 111 47.33 -11.12 46.15
CA GLN A 111 48.38 -10.98 47.15
C GLN A 111 49.02 -12.35 47.41
N LEU A 112 50.34 -12.40 47.33
CA LEU A 112 51.11 -13.61 47.64
C LEU A 112 51.37 -13.73 49.13
N GLU A 113 51.81 -14.93 49.61
CA GLU A 113 52.06 -15.24 51.01
C GLU A 113 53.10 -14.34 51.69
N HIS A 114 53.97 -13.69 50.89
CA HIS A 114 55.01 -12.79 51.41
C HIS A 114 54.62 -11.30 51.37
N GLY A 115 53.31 -11.00 51.15
CA GLY A 115 52.77 -9.64 51.13
C GLY A 115 52.90 -8.92 49.78
N GLU A 116 53.55 -9.51 48.81
CA GLU A 116 53.64 -8.99 47.44
C GLU A 116 52.31 -8.99 46.72
N THR A 117 51.99 -7.93 46.03
CA THR A 117 50.76 -7.84 45.21
C THR A 117 51.12 -8.03 43.73
N MET A 118 50.54 -9.05 43.11
CA MET A 118 50.66 -9.32 41.68
C MET A 118 49.45 -8.89 40.93
N LEU A 119 49.61 -8.27 39.75
CA LEU A 119 48.58 -7.92 38.78
C LEU A 119 48.72 -8.83 37.57
N TYR A 120 47.64 -9.47 37.24
CA TYR A 120 47.50 -10.33 36.05
C TYR A 120 46.58 -9.62 35.08
N GLY A 121 46.98 -9.53 33.81
CA GLY A 121 46.18 -8.94 32.75
C GLY A 121 46.15 -9.85 31.52
N ALA A 122 45.00 -9.91 30.89
CA ALA A 122 44.79 -10.55 29.60
C ALA A 122 44.18 -9.53 28.63
N PHE A 123 44.78 -9.42 27.47
CA PHE A 123 44.35 -8.56 26.39
C PHE A 123 43.84 -9.39 25.23
N SER A 124 42.67 -9.09 24.70
CA SER A 124 42.10 -9.76 23.53
C SER A 124 41.68 -8.73 22.50
N ASP A 125 42.03 -8.96 21.24
CA ASP A 125 41.48 -8.17 20.13
C ASP A 125 40.03 -8.61 19.87
N VAL A 126 39.10 -7.68 20.09
CA VAL A 126 37.66 -7.90 19.90
C VAL A 126 37.13 -7.06 18.74
N SER A 127 38.01 -6.53 17.87
CA SER A 127 37.60 -5.65 16.75
C SER A 127 36.63 -6.31 15.81
N SER A 128 36.83 -7.58 15.46
CA SER A 128 35.91 -8.34 14.62
C SER A 128 34.55 -8.55 15.28
N GLN A 129 34.54 -8.85 16.57
CA GLN A 129 33.29 -9.01 17.32
C GLN A 129 32.49 -7.70 17.38
N VAL A 130 33.14 -6.59 17.75
CA VAL A 130 32.50 -5.26 17.82
C VAL A 130 31.98 -4.82 16.45
N ARG A 131 32.73 -5.10 15.37
CA ARG A 131 32.30 -4.80 14.00
C ARG A 131 31.05 -5.60 13.63
N LEU A 132 31.03 -6.91 13.85
CA LEU A 132 29.88 -7.76 13.56
C LEU A 132 28.65 -7.35 14.38
N GLU A 133 28.81 -7.01 15.65
CA GLU A 133 27.72 -6.51 16.49
C GLU A 133 27.14 -5.20 15.94
N LYS A 134 27.97 -4.26 15.49
CA LYS A 134 27.55 -3.00 14.88
C LYS A 134 26.88 -3.22 13.51
N GLU A 135 27.44 -4.09 12.68
CA GLU A 135 26.85 -4.45 11.40
C GLU A 135 25.46 -5.10 11.58
N LEU A 136 25.34 -6.02 12.54
CA LEU A 136 24.06 -6.67 12.86
C LEU A 136 23.05 -5.67 13.39
N ALA A 137 23.45 -4.79 14.33
CA ALA A 137 22.56 -3.75 14.85
C ALA A 137 22.12 -2.78 13.74
N GLY A 138 23.04 -2.37 12.87
CA GLY A 138 22.73 -1.52 11.73
C GLY A 138 21.81 -2.20 10.71
N ALA A 139 22.03 -3.49 10.43
CA ALA A 139 21.18 -4.26 9.55
C ALA A 139 19.75 -4.41 10.14
N ASN A 140 19.64 -4.68 11.43
CA ASN A 140 18.34 -4.79 12.11
C ASN A 140 17.58 -3.45 12.10
N ALA A 141 18.25 -2.33 12.43
CA ALA A 141 17.63 -1.01 12.36
C ALA A 141 17.14 -0.68 10.94
N LYS A 142 17.97 -0.95 9.93
CA LYS A 142 17.60 -0.74 8.54
C LYS A 142 16.43 -1.63 8.10
N MET A 143 16.35 -2.86 8.61
CA MET A 143 15.23 -3.77 8.35
C MET A 143 13.93 -3.24 8.99
N GLU A 144 13.98 -2.74 10.21
CA GLU A 144 12.84 -2.09 10.88
C GLU A 144 12.36 -0.86 10.11
N ASP A 145 13.29 0.01 9.65
CA ASP A 145 12.95 1.17 8.83
C ASP A 145 12.23 0.77 7.54
N ILE A 146 12.71 -0.27 6.86
CA ILE A 146 12.07 -0.78 5.63
C ILE A 146 10.67 -1.32 5.91
N ILE A 147 10.49 -2.08 6.98
CA ILE A 147 9.19 -2.64 7.33
C ILE A 147 8.21 -1.53 7.72
N ASN A 148 8.66 -0.53 8.46
CA ASN A 148 7.82 0.61 8.86
C ASN A 148 7.51 1.58 7.71
N ALA A 149 8.31 1.56 6.62
CA ALA A 149 8.02 2.31 5.40
C ALA A 149 6.94 1.68 4.51
N ILE A 150 6.49 0.44 4.80
CA ILE A 150 5.39 -0.20 4.07
C ILE A 150 4.08 0.49 4.43
N PRO A 151 3.34 1.07 3.44
CA PRO A 151 2.04 1.69 3.70
C PRO A 151 1.05 0.68 4.28
N GLY A 152 0.50 0.97 5.45
CA GLY A 152 -0.36 0.05 6.18
C GLY A 152 0.37 -0.59 7.35
N GLY A 153 0.62 -1.89 7.32
CA GLY A 153 1.35 -2.52 8.41
C GLY A 153 1.66 -3.99 8.15
N VAL A 154 2.62 -4.48 8.90
CA VAL A 154 3.03 -5.90 8.86
C VAL A 154 2.89 -6.49 10.24
N ALA A 155 2.29 -7.68 10.35
CA ALA A 155 2.26 -8.43 11.60
C ALA A 155 2.55 -9.91 11.38
N ILE A 156 3.08 -10.54 12.43
CA ILE A 156 3.26 -11.99 12.50
C ILE A 156 2.47 -12.50 13.68
N TYR A 157 1.62 -13.49 13.41
CA TYR A 157 0.80 -14.13 14.43
C TYR A 157 1.19 -15.59 14.58
N ARG A 158 1.26 -16.04 15.83
CA ARG A 158 1.30 -17.45 16.19
C ARG A 158 -0.12 -17.90 16.49
N VAL A 159 -0.59 -18.92 15.78
CA VAL A 159 -1.99 -19.35 15.84
C VAL A 159 -2.15 -20.61 16.69
N SER A 160 -3.10 -20.54 17.62
CA SER A 160 -3.61 -21.66 18.41
C SER A 160 -5.13 -21.47 18.48
N ASP A 161 -5.72 -21.54 19.67
CA ASP A 161 -7.12 -21.12 19.91
C ASP A 161 -7.28 -19.60 19.78
N ILE A 162 -6.17 -18.85 19.80
CA ILE A 162 -6.09 -17.41 19.64
C ILE A 162 -4.99 -17.04 18.63
N PHE A 163 -5.08 -15.82 18.08
CA PHE A 163 -4.04 -15.20 17.27
C PHE A 163 -3.11 -14.41 18.19
N GLU A 164 -2.04 -15.05 18.65
CA GLU A 164 -1.02 -14.43 19.48
C GLU A 164 -0.09 -13.57 18.62
N THR A 165 0.03 -12.30 18.93
CA THR A 165 0.91 -11.38 18.20
C THR A 165 2.38 -11.62 18.57
N VAL A 166 3.17 -12.06 17.59
CA VAL A 166 4.63 -12.26 17.73
C VAL A 166 5.38 -10.97 17.36
N TYR A 167 4.94 -10.31 16.31
CA TYR A 167 5.53 -9.08 15.80
C TYR A 167 4.46 -8.19 15.15
N PHE A 168 4.64 -6.88 15.21
CA PHE A 168 3.91 -5.92 14.39
C PHE A 168 4.76 -4.67 14.14
N SER A 169 4.62 -4.08 12.96
CA SER A 169 5.20 -2.78 12.59
C SER A 169 4.32 -1.63 13.08
N ASP A 170 4.86 -0.42 13.12
CA ASP A 170 4.16 0.78 13.62
C ASP A 170 2.88 1.12 12.84
N GLY A 171 2.82 0.76 11.56
CA GLY A 171 1.62 0.96 10.74
C GLY A 171 0.39 0.15 11.19
N VAL A 172 0.57 -0.98 11.90
CA VAL A 172 -0.57 -1.80 12.36
C VAL A 172 -1.42 -1.10 13.44
N PRO A 173 -0.83 -0.52 14.50
CA PRO A 173 -1.58 0.31 15.45
C PRO A 173 -2.16 1.58 14.82
N GLU A 174 -1.46 2.22 13.87
CA GLU A 174 -1.94 3.41 13.16
C GLU A 174 -3.26 3.15 12.43
N LEU A 175 -3.41 1.98 11.78
CA LEU A 175 -4.67 1.54 11.14
C LEU A 175 -5.87 1.53 12.09
N SER A 176 -5.64 1.45 13.39
CA SER A 176 -6.69 1.37 14.41
C SER A 176 -6.68 2.59 15.34
N GLY A 177 -5.83 3.60 15.07
CA GLY A 177 -5.73 4.86 15.84
C GLY A 177 -5.14 4.71 17.23
N TYR A 178 -4.38 3.67 17.48
CA TYR A 178 -3.69 3.44 18.76
C TYR A 178 -2.22 3.80 18.67
N THR A 179 -1.63 4.22 19.78
CA THR A 179 -0.18 4.25 19.90
C THR A 179 0.39 2.82 19.96
N VAL A 180 1.66 2.66 19.63
CA VAL A 180 2.36 1.36 19.72
C VAL A 180 2.25 0.75 21.11
N GLU A 181 2.35 1.57 22.17
CA GLU A 181 2.26 1.10 23.55
C GLU A 181 0.86 0.65 23.95
N GLU A 182 -0.17 1.39 23.53
CA GLU A 182 -1.57 1.02 23.76
C GLU A 182 -1.90 -0.27 23.01
N TYR A 183 -1.53 -0.35 21.73
CA TYR A 183 -1.77 -1.51 20.89
C TYR A 183 -1.09 -2.76 21.44
N ARG A 184 0.16 -2.64 21.92
CA ARG A 184 0.90 -3.75 22.56
C ARG A 184 0.20 -4.31 23.79
N LYS A 185 -0.55 -3.46 24.52
CA LYS A 185 -1.37 -3.93 25.67
C LYS A 185 -2.63 -4.64 25.21
N LEU A 186 -3.29 -4.13 24.16
CA LEU A 186 -4.52 -4.69 23.60
C LEU A 186 -4.29 -6.08 22.98
N VAL A 187 -3.23 -6.24 22.21
CA VAL A 187 -2.93 -7.50 21.50
C VAL A 187 -2.24 -8.57 22.35
N LYS A 188 -2.11 -8.37 23.67
CA LYS A 188 -1.68 -9.44 24.61
C LYS A 188 -2.67 -10.60 24.68
N GLY A 189 -3.94 -10.37 24.30
CA GLY A 189 -4.98 -11.37 24.15
C GLY A 189 -5.03 -11.94 22.73
N ASN A 190 -6.22 -11.93 22.15
CA ASN A 190 -6.47 -12.42 20.80
C ASN A 190 -6.48 -11.25 19.81
N ALA A 191 -5.53 -11.23 18.87
CA ALA A 191 -5.46 -10.16 17.87
C ALA A 191 -6.69 -10.10 16.94
N ALA A 192 -7.46 -11.18 16.82
CA ALA A 192 -8.70 -11.21 16.05
C ALA A 192 -9.81 -10.30 16.66
N ASP A 193 -9.72 -9.96 17.94
CA ASP A 193 -10.69 -9.09 18.62
C ASP A 193 -10.62 -7.63 18.12
N MET A 194 -9.56 -7.27 17.41
CA MET A 194 -9.43 -5.97 16.72
C MET A 194 -10.19 -5.90 15.39
N THR A 195 -10.78 -6.99 14.95
CA THR A 195 -11.63 -7.06 13.76
C THR A 195 -13.05 -6.60 14.11
N TYR A 196 -13.73 -5.95 13.16
CA TYR A 196 -15.15 -5.62 13.31
C TYR A 196 -15.95 -6.92 13.53
N SER A 197 -16.86 -6.91 14.50
CA SER A 197 -17.48 -8.13 15.04
C SER A 197 -18.15 -9.03 14.00
N GLU A 198 -18.80 -8.44 12.99
CA GLU A 198 -19.46 -9.19 11.91
C GLU A 198 -18.44 -9.90 10.98
N ASP A 199 -17.23 -9.38 10.86
CA ASP A 199 -16.20 -9.92 9.96
C ASP A 199 -15.29 -10.95 10.64
N THR A 200 -15.28 -11.00 11.99
CA THR A 200 -14.36 -11.85 12.77
C THR A 200 -14.41 -13.32 12.36
N ALA A 201 -15.62 -13.88 12.21
CA ALA A 201 -15.79 -15.28 11.82
C ALA A 201 -15.19 -15.60 10.44
N MET A 202 -15.39 -14.68 9.49
CA MET A 202 -14.85 -14.79 8.13
C MET A 202 -13.31 -14.71 8.16
N VAL A 203 -12.73 -13.73 8.86
CA VAL A 203 -11.27 -13.55 8.99
C VAL A 203 -10.62 -14.78 9.59
N VAL A 204 -11.16 -15.30 10.68
CA VAL A 204 -10.65 -16.52 11.34
C VAL A 204 -10.73 -17.73 10.40
N SER A 205 -11.86 -17.92 9.72
CA SER A 205 -12.06 -19.04 8.79
C SER A 205 -11.04 -19.00 7.63
N ARG A 206 -10.80 -17.82 7.03
CA ARG A 206 -9.82 -17.66 5.96
C ARG A 206 -8.38 -17.87 6.43
N ALA A 207 -8.03 -17.37 7.62
CA ALA A 207 -6.73 -17.59 8.21
C ALA A 207 -6.46 -19.08 8.48
N MET A 208 -7.45 -19.81 8.98
CA MET A 208 -7.34 -21.27 9.19
C MET A 208 -7.20 -22.05 7.88
N GLU A 209 -7.85 -21.59 6.81
CA GLU A 209 -7.68 -22.18 5.48
C GLU A 209 -6.25 -22.01 4.95
N VAL A 210 -5.65 -20.81 5.14
CA VAL A 210 -4.24 -20.55 4.81
C VAL A 210 -3.30 -21.50 5.55
N ILE A 211 -3.56 -21.77 6.82
CA ILE A 211 -2.77 -22.72 7.61
C ILE A 211 -2.91 -24.13 7.07
N ARG A 212 -4.15 -24.57 6.76
CA ARG A 212 -4.44 -25.92 6.27
C ARG A 212 -3.77 -26.18 4.93
N GLN A 213 -3.79 -25.20 4.03
CA GLN A 213 -3.21 -25.28 2.69
C GLN A 213 -1.71 -24.96 2.67
N LYS A 214 -1.16 -24.43 3.76
CA LYS A 214 0.20 -23.88 3.84
C LYS A 214 0.45 -22.86 2.69
N GLY A 215 -0.55 -22.03 2.42
CA GLY A 215 -0.63 -21.16 1.25
C GLY A 215 -0.60 -19.68 1.57
N VAL A 216 -1.26 -18.94 0.68
CA VAL A 216 -1.44 -17.47 0.77
C VAL A 216 -2.91 -17.17 0.44
N ASP A 217 -3.45 -16.13 1.08
CA ASP A 217 -4.78 -15.60 0.77
C ASP A 217 -4.76 -14.08 0.84
N ASP A 218 -5.70 -13.44 0.12
CA ASP A 218 -5.84 -11.99 0.04
C ASP A 218 -7.33 -11.65 0.14
N PHE A 219 -7.72 -10.86 1.14
CA PHE A 219 -9.11 -10.51 1.37
C PHE A 219 -9.26 -9.16 2.09
N GLU A 220 -10.47 -8.65 2.05
CA GLU A 220 -10.86 -7.37 2.66
C GLU A 220 -11.75 -7.62 3.87
N PHE A 221 -11.58 -6.81 4.90
CA PHE A 221 -12.41 -6.84 6.09
C PHE A 221 -12.41 -5.47 6.78
N ARG A 222 -13.30 -5.30 7.76
CA ARG A 222 -13.43 -4.08 8.53
C ARG A 222 -12.71 -4.19 9.87
N LYS A 223 -11.96 -3.16 10.24
CA LYS A 223 -11.43 -2.96 11.59
C LYS A 223 -12.18 -1.83 12.28
N GLN A 224 -12.31 -1.92 13.58
CA GLN A 224 -12.85 -0.84 14.38
C GLN A 224 -11.70 0.08 14.80
N HIS A 225 -11.79 1.36 14.45
CA HIS A 225 -10.86 2.38 14.91
C HIS A 225 -11.20 2.79 16.35
N ARG A 226 -10.22 3.32 17.07
CA ARG A 226 -10.36 3.75 18.48
C ARG A 226 -11.52 4.71 18.72
N ASP A 227 -11.78 5.63 17.81
CA ASP A 227 -12.84 6.63 17.89
C ASP A 227 -14.22 6.12 17.44
N GLY A 228 -14.30 4.85 17.06
CA GLY A 228 -15.53 4.17 16.69
C GLY A 228 -15.83 4.10 15.19
N HIS A 229 -15.09 4.79 14.32
CA HIS A 229 -15.29 4.64 12.89
C HIS A 229 -14.75 3.32 12.34
N ILE A 230 -15.18 2.94 11.16
CA ILE A 230 -14.77 1.71 10.49
C ILE A 230 -13.62 2.03 9.51
N VAL A 231 -12.55 1.25 9.60
CA VAL A 231 -11.43 1.26 8.65
C VAL A 231 -11.51 0.02 7.78
N TRP A 232 -11.60 0.19 6.47
CA TRP A 232 -11.50 -0.90 5.53
C TRP A 232 -10.06 -1.30 5.30
N VAL A 233 -9.77 -2.57 5.48
CA VAL A 233 -8.42 -3.12 5.38
C VAL A 233 -8.42 -4.27 4.39
N ARG A 234 -7.45 -4.26 3.48
CA ARG A 234 -7.07 -5.41 2.67
C ARG A 234 -5.88 -6.08 3.33
N VAL A 235 -5.97 -7.37 3.57
CA VAL A 235 -4.90 -8.16 4.18
C VAL A 235 -4.44 -9.25 3.24
N GLN A 236 -3.12 -9.36 3.06
CA GLN A 236 -2.50 -10.53 2.49
C GLN A 236 -1.96 -11.40 3.63
N VAL A 237 -2.45 -12.62 3.75
CA VAL A 237 -2.08 -13.58 4.78
C VAL A 237 -1.28 -14.71 4.16
N LYS A 238 -0.12 -15.01 4.72
CA LYS A 238 0.77 -16.07 4.23
C LYS A 238 1.22 -16.96 5.40
N TRP A 239 1.14 -18.27 5.22
CA TRP A 239 1.79 -19.21 6.12
C TRP A 239 3.33 -19.16 5.92
N ILE A 240 4.09 -19.01 7.01
CA ILE A 240 5.56 -18.89 6.96
C ILE A 240 6.31 -19.96 7.75
N GLY A 241 5.60 -20.95 8.28
CA GLY A 241 6.21 -22.04 9.05
C GLY A 241 5.55 -22.21 10.41
N GLU A 242 6.32 -22.77 11.33
CA GLU A 242 5.87 -23.05 12.69
C GLU A 242 6.91 -22.56 13.71
N ASP A 243 6.42 -22.06 14.84
CA ASP A 243 7.23 -21.77 16.02
C ASP A 243 6.65 -22.49 17.23
N ARG A 244 7.48 -23.28 17.92
CA ARG A 244 7.08 -24.11 19.08
C ARG A 244 5.90 -25.04 18.78
N GLY A 245 5.86 -25.60 17.56
CA GLY A 245 4.79 -26.47 17.09
C GLY A 245 3.46 -25.79 16.80
N ARG A 246 3.44 -24.45 16.67
CA ARG A 246 2.26 -23.65 16.32
C ARG A 246 2.47 -22.91 14.99
N PRO A 247 1.48 -22.88 14.10
CA PRO A 247 1.57 -22.16 12.83
C PRO A 247 1.88 -20.68 13.01
N LEU A 248 2.73 -20.15 12.11
CA LEU A 248 3.00 -18.73 11.97
C LEU A 248 2.35 -18.19 10.71
N LEU A 249 1.61 -17.11 10.86
CA LEU A 249 1.04 -16.33 9.77
C LEU A 249 1.72 -14.98 9.68
N HIS A 250 2.19 -14.64 8.49
CA HIS A 250 2.65 -13.31 8.13
C HIS A 250 1.52 -12.56 7.42
N CYS A 251 1.17 -11.39 7.93
CA CYS A 251 0.07 -10.58 7.47
C CYS A 251 0.57 -9.20 7.05
N VAL A 252 0.21 -8.77 5.84
CA VAL A 252 0.45 -7.40 5.35
C VAL A 252 -0.91 -6.73 5.20
N PHE A 253 -1.09 -5.61 5.88
CA PHE A 253 -2.33 -4.85 5.91
C PHE A 253 -2.19 -3.57 5.09
N HIS A 254 -3.22 -3.24 4.32
CA HIS A 254 -3.33 -1.99 3.58
C HIS A 254 -4.64 -1.30 3.93
N ASN A 255 -4.59 -0.02 4.26
CA ASN A 255 -5.81 0.80 4.38
C ASN A 255 -6.39 1.04 2.98
N ILE A 256 -7.64 0.63 2.80
CA ILE A 256 -8.37 0.84 1.54
C ILE A 256 -9.65 1.68 1.74
N SER A 257 -9.74 2.43 2.86
CA SER A 257 -10.91 3.24 3.19
C SER A 257 -11.20 4.29 2.12
N ASP A 258 -10.19 5.05 1.70
CA ASP A 258 -10.33 6.08 0.65
C ASP A 258 -10.82 5.46 -0.68
N LEU A 259 -10.32 4.26 -1.01
CA LEU A 259 -10.78 3.54 -2.20
C LEU A 259 -12.25 3.14 -2.08
N LYS A 260 -12.67 2.66 -0.90
CA LYS A 260 -14.07 2.28 -0.63
C LYS A 260 -14.99 3.49 -0.62
N GLU A 261 -14.57 4.59 -0.01
CA GLU A 261 -15.33 5.85 -0.03
C GLU A 261 -15.51 6.37 -1.47
N THR A 262 -14.43 6.42 -2.24
CA THR A 262 -14.49 6.82 -3.66
C THR A 262 -15.44 5.92 -4.46
N GLN A 263 -15.39 4.60 -4.23
CA GLN A 263 -16.30 3.66 -4.88
C GLN A 263 -17.77 3.90 -4.47
N MET A 264 -18.02 4.17 -3.18
CA MET A 264 -19.37 4.46 -2.68
C MET A 264 -19.89 5.79 -3.25
N GLU A 265 -19.07 6.84 -3.24
CA GLU A 265 -19.43 8.13 -3.84
C GLU A 265 -19.74 8.00 -5.33
N MET A 266 -18.90 7.28 -6.07
CA MET A 266 -19.15 7.02 -7.50
C MET A 266 -20.48 6.28 -7.70
N ASN A 267 -20.76 5.27 -6.89
CA ASN A 267 -22.02 4.54 -6.95
C ASN A 267 -23.21 5.45 -6.59
N HIS A 268 -23.07 6.31 -5.59
CA HIS A 268 -24.10 7.30 -5.25
C HIS A 268 -24.35 8.29 -6.40
N LEU A 269 -23.29 8.82 -7.01
CA LEU A 269 -23.41 9.72 -8.16
C LEU A 269 -24.10 9.02 -9.34
N ILE A 270 -23.70 7.80 -9.68
CA ILE A 270 -24.33 7.01 -10.74
C ILE A 270 -25.81 6.76 -10.47
N ASN A 271 -26.16 6.43 -9.24
CA ASN A 271 -27.54 6.11 -8.86
C ASN A 271 -28.41 7.38 -8.63
N SER A 272 -27.81 8.55 -8.47
CA SER A 272 -28.53 9.83 -8.35
C SER A 272 -28.97 10.41 -9.70
N ILE A 273 -28.44 9.90 -10.81
CA ILE A 273 -28.80 10.35 -12.15
C ILE A 273 -30.26 9.92 -12.42
N PRO A 274 -31.17 10.88 -12.79
CA PRO A 274 -32.53 10.55 -13.16
C PRO A 274 -32.54 9.56 -14.34
N GLY A 275 -33.01 8.35 -14.10
CA GLY A 275 -32.90 7.25 -15.07
C GLY A 275 -31.77 6.31 -14.69
N GLY A 276 -30.87 5.97 -15.61
CA GLY A 276 -29.76 5.07 -15.32
C GLY A 276 -28.64 5.14 -16.34
N ILE A 277 -27.52 4.56 -15.93
CA ILE A 277 -26.32 4.40 -16.79
C ILE A 277 -26.19 2.93 -17.16
N ALA A 278 -25.93 2.67 -18.43
CA ALA A 278 -25.60 1.36 -18.94
C ALA A 278 -24.28 1.40 -19.74
N LEU A 279 -23.55 0.28 -19.70
CA LEU A 279 -22.35 0.05 -20.45
C LEU A 279 -22.54 -1.21 -21.26
N PHE A 280 -22.53 -1.07 -22.58
CA PHE A 280 -22.66 -2.21 -23.48
C PHE A 280 -21.37 -2.47 -24.27
N GLN A 281 -21.12 -3.74 -24.56
CA GLN A 281 -20.06 -4.19 -25.47
C GLN A 281 -20.66 -5.09 -26.54
N LYS A 282 -20.08 -5.06 -27.75
CA LYS A 282 -20.53 -5.91 -28.86
C LYS A 282 -19.77 -7.22 -28.85
N GLU A 283 -20.46 -8.34 -28.68
CA GLU A 283 -19.88 -9.69 -28.68
C GLU A 283 -20.68 -10.55 -29.65
N GLU A 284 -20.02 -11.16 -30.65
CA GLU A 284 -20.63 -12.06 -31.61
C GLU A 284 -21.89 -11.48 -32.29
N GLY A 285 -21.93 -10.16 -32.52
CA GLY A 285 -23.05 -9.46 -33.11
C GLY A 285 -24.21 -9.11 -32.18
N ALA A 286 -24.13 -9.46 -30.89
CA ALA A 286 -25.07 -9.10 -29.85
C ALA A 286 -24.49 -8.01 -28.92
N TYR A 287 -25.35 -7.24 -28.27
CA TYR A 287 -24.96 -6.27 -27.28
C TYR A 287 -25.10 -6.86 -25.89
N LYS A 288 -23.97 -7.00 -25.17
CA LYS A 288 -23.90 -7.50 -23.81
C LYS A 288 -23.75 -6.34 -22.82
N ALA A 289 -24.46 -6.40 -21.71
CA ALA A 289 -24.31 -5.43 -20.64
C ALA A 289 -23.05 -5.74 -19.84
N ALA A 290 -22.09 -4.81 -19.85
CA ALA A 290 -20.91 -4.85 -18.99
C ALA A 290 -21.18 -4.16 -17.64
N PHE A 291 -22.13 -3.22 -17.60
CA PHE A 291 -22.57 -2.56 -16.39
C PHE A 291 -23.99 -2.03 -16.55
N LEU A 292 -24.79 -2.09 -15.48
CA LEU A 292 -26.14 -1.52 -15.38
C LEU A 292 -26.31 -0.91 -13.98
N SER A 293 -26.64 0.39 -13.94
CA SER A 293 -27.04 1.02 -12.67
C SER A 293 -28.45 0.60 -12.27
N ASP A 294 -28.78 0.77 -10.99
CA ASP A 294 -30.11 0.43 -10.47
C ASP A 294 -31.23 1.24 -11.11
N GLY A 295 -30.94 2.46 -11.57
CA GLY A 295 -31.90 3.30 -12.27
C GLY A 295 -32.42 2.68 -13.57
N VAL A 296 -31.56 1.98 -14.34
CA VAL A 296 -32.00 1.24 -15.56
C VAL A 296 -33.01 0.16 -15.20
N ILE A 297 -32.73 -0.57 -14.12
CA ILE A 297 -33.60 -1.66 -13.64
C ILE A 297 -34.95 -1.09 -13.18
N THR A 298 -34.92 -0.02 -12.38
CA THR A 298 -36.10 0.64 -11.85
C THR A 298 -37.07 1.12 -12.94
N LEU A 299 -36.53 1.65 -14.06
CA LEU A 299 -37.34 2.07 -15.21
C LEU A 299 -38.16 0.94 -15.84
N SER A 300 -37.70 -0.29 -15.72
CA SER A 300 -38.35 -1.47 -16.30
C SER A 300 -39.37 -2.13 -15.36
N GLY A 301 -39.27 -1.89 -14.04
CA GLY A 301 -40.07 -2.51 -13.01
C GLY A 301 -39.74 -3.96 -12.68
N TYR A 302 -38.69 -4.53 -13.29
CA TYR A 302 -38.20 -5.87 -12.99
C TYR A 302 -37.22 -5.84 -11.82
N THR A 303 -36.97 -6.99 -11.22
CA THR A 303 -35.82 -7.17 -10.33
C THR A 303 -34.55 -7.29 -11.16
N ARG A 304 -33.37 -7.06 -10.55
CA ARG A 304 -32.09 -7.15 -11.23
C ARG A 304 -31.90 -8.53 -11.90
N GLY A 305 -32.16 -9.61 -11.18
CA GLY A 305 -32.01 -10.97 -11.71
C GLY A 305 -32.96 -11.27 -12.90
N GLU A 306 -34.22 -10.80 -12.82
CA GLU A 306 -35.17 -10.94 -13.94
C GLU A 306 -34.70 -10.14 -15.16
N TYR A 307 -34.23 -8.89 -14.96
CA TYR A 307 -33.77 -8.03 -16.04
C TYR A 307 -32.54 -8.63 -16.74
N GLU A 308 -31.54 -9.04 -15.96
CA GLU A 308 -30.32 -9.66 -16.47
C GLU A 308 -30.61 -10.96 -17.23
N ALA A 309 -31.52 -11.79 -16.76
CA ALA A 309 -31.97 -12.99 -17.48
C ALA A 309 -32.61 -12.66 -18.84
N MET A 310 -33.40 -11.58 -18.93
CA MET A 310 -34.05 -11.14 -20.17
C MET A 310 -33.04 -10.63 -21.21
N ILE A 311 -32.02 -9.94 -20.78
CA ILE A 311 -30.99 -9.38 -21.67
C ILE A 311 -29.77 -10.31 -21.89
N GLN A 312 -29.80 -11.52 -21.33
CA GLN A 312 -28.66 -12.45 -21.37
C GLN A 312 -28.19 -12.72 -22.79
N ARG A 313 -29.10 -12.81 -23.77
CA ARG A 313 -28.79 -13.03 -25.17
C ARG A 313 -28.38 -11.73 -25.85
N ASP A 314 -29.18 -10.70 -25.74
CA ASP A 314 -28.96 -9.37 -26.35
C ASP A 314 -29.62 -8.27 -25.50
N ALA A 315 -28.88 -7.20 -25.18
CA ALA A 315 -29.42 -6.06 -24.42
C ALA A 315 -30.62 -5.38 -25.10
N LEU A 316 -30.72 -5.50 -26.44
CA LEU A 316 -31.85 -4.96 -27.18
C LEU A 316 -33.14 -5.80 -27.08
N ASP A 317 -33.10 -6.94 -26.41
CA ASP A 317 -34.33 -7.78 -26.23
C ASP A 317 -35.35 -7.07 -25.32
N MET A 318 -34.92 -6.08 -24.50
CA MET A 318 -35.80 -5.21 -23.72
C MET A 318 -36.55 -4.18 -24.55
N VAL A 319 -36.07 -3.87 -25.75
CA VAL A 319 -36.71 -2.91 -26.66
C VAL A 319 -38.00 -3.47 -27.19
N TYR A 320 -39.08 -2.66 -27.17
CA TYR A 320 -40.36 -3.04 -27.77
C TYR A 320 -40.18 -3.42 -29.25
N GLU A 321 -40.85 -4.46 -29.71
CA GLU A 321 -40.61 -5.14 -31.01
C GLU A 321 -40.62 -4.18 -32.21
N ALA A 322 -41.61 -3.26 -32.25
CA ALA A 322 -41.74 -2.30 -33.35
C ALA A 322 -40.57 -1.29 -33.40
N ASP A 323 -39.90 -1.02 -32.30
CA ASP A 323 -38.78 -0.04 -32.22
C ASP A 323 -37.40 -0.72 -32.41
N ARG A 324 -37.33 -2.05 -32.27
CA ARG A 324 -36.08 -2.81 -32.19
C ARG A 324 -35.15 -2.61 -33.37
N ARG A 325 -35.70 -2.61 -34.61
CA ARG A 325 -34.93 -2.42 -35.84
C ARG A 325 -34.27 -1.02 -35.88
N ARG A 326 -35.00 0.03 -35.53
CA ARG A 326 -34.54 1.39 -35.53
C ARG A 326 -33.48 1.63 -34.44
N VAL A 327 -33.72 1.11 -33.26
CA VAL A 327 -32.77 1.22 -32.15
C VAL A 327 -31.47 0.48 -32.46
N ARG A 328 -31.57 -0.74 -33.02
CA ARG A 328 -30.36 -1.48 -33.42
C ARG A 328 -29.51 -0.71 -34.45
N ALA A 329 -30.14 -0.14 -35.48
CA ALA A 329 -29.43 0.64 -36.48
C ALA A 329 -28.71 1.88 -35.86
N ALA A 330 -29.35 2.54 -34.92
CA ALA A 330 -28.73 3.69 -34.20
C ALA A 330 -27.54 3.26 -33.32
N VAL A 331 -27.68 2.13 -32.60
CA VAL A 331 -26.62 1.59 -31.74
C VAL A 331 -25.45 1.07 -32.58
N ASP A 332 -25.72 0.36 -33.70
CA ASP A 332 -24.67 -0.08 -34.65
C ASP A 332 -23.92 1.10 -35.21
N SER A 333 -24.62 2.16 -35.63
CA SER A 333 -24.00 3.40 -36.15
C SER A 333 -23.11 4.08 -35.09
N ALA A 334 -23.54 4.13 -33.85
CA ALA A 334 -22.75 4.70 -32.75
C ALA A 334 -21.49 3.85 -32.47
N MET A 335 -21.62 2.53 -32.50
CA MET A 335 -20.50 1.62 -32.26
C MET A 335 -19.48 1.58 -33.41
N GLU A 336 -19.92 1.57 -34.63
CA GLU A 336 -19.08 1.42 -35.82
C GLU A 336 -18.47 2.73 -36.26
N ASN A 337 -19.28 3.79 -36.33
CA ASN A 337 -18.87 5.07 -36.88
C ASN A 337 -18.48 6.11 -35.80
N GLY A 338 -18.67 5.78 -34.51
CA GLY A 338 -18.39 6.70 -33.40
C GLY A 338 -19.33 7.90 -33.32
N LEU A 339 -20.49 7.81 -33.97
CA LEU A 339 -21.51 8.86 -33.91
C LEU A 339 -22.15 8.89 -32.53
N ALA A 340 -22.65 10.06 -32.15
CA ALA A 340 -23.44 10.20 -30.93
C ALA A 340 -24.72 9.37 -31.06
N LEU A 341 -24.99 8.56 -30.04
CA LEU A 341 -26.26 7.85 -29.95
C LEU A 341 -27.28 8.79 -29.29
N ASP A 342 -28.39 9.00 -29.96
CA ASP A 342 -29.54 9.73 -29.44
C ASP A 342 -30.80 9.11 -30.04
N VAL A 343 -31.56 8.37 -29.22
CA VAL A 343 -32.72 7.63 -29.71
C VAL A 343 -33.80 7.49 -28.64
N PHE A 344 -35.04 7.69 -29.07
CA PHE A 344 -36.21 7.45 -28.27
C PHE A 344 -36.84 6.12 -28.66
N TYR A 345 -37.24 5.31 -27.68
CA TYR A 345 -37.84 4.02 -27.91
C TYR A 345 -38.69 3.58 -26.72
N ARG A 346 -39.44 2.52 -26.92
CA ARG A 346 -40.29 1.94 -25.87
C ARG A 346 -39.71 0.66 -25.34
N ILE A 347 -39.87 0.46 -24.03
CA ILE A 347 -39.66 -0.84 -23.39
C ILE A 347 -40.98 -1.31 -22.79
N ARG A 348 -41.10 -2.66 -22.61
CA ARG A 348 -42.26 -3.25 -21.90
C ARG A 348 -41.92 -3.32 -20.42
N HIS A 349 -42.66 -2.56 -19.59
CA HIS A 349 -42.56 -2.62 -18.14
C HIS A 349 -43.14 -3.94 -17.61
N LYS A 350 -42.76 -4.39 -16.44
CA LYS A 350 -43.21 -5.64 -15.81
C LYS A 350 -44.77 -5.74 -15.68
N ASP A 351 -45.44 -4.64 -15.47
CA ASP A 351 -46.92 -4.58 -15.40
C ASP A 351 -47.60 -4.58 -16.79
N GLY A 352 -46.86 -4.73 -17.87
CA GLY A 352 -47.34 -4.82 -19.24
C GLY A 352 -47.47 -3.48 -19.99
N ARG A 353 -47.38 -2.33 -19.31
CA ARG A 353 -47.42 -1.01 -19.94
C ARG A 353 -46.14 -0.74 -20.75
N LEU A 354 -46.28 0.14 -21.74
CA LEU A 354 -45.11 0.64 -22.49
C LEU A 354 -44.54 1.90 -21.81
N VAL A 355 -43.25 1.91 -21.57
CA VAL A 355 -42.53 3.05 -21.01
C VAL A 355 -41.62 3.61 -22.10
N TRP A 356 -41.73 4.92 -22.33
CA TRP A 356 -40.86 5.62 -23.26
C TRP A 356 -39.54 5.93 -22.61
N ILE A 357 -38.48 5.62 -23.33
CA ILE A 357 -37.10 5.77 -22.93
C ILE A 357 -36.39 6.69 -23.92
N HIS A 358 -35.64 7.61 -23.38
CA HIS A 358 -34.62 8.36 -24.13
C HIS A 358 -33.26 7.76 -23.81
N MET A 359 -32.56 7.31 -24.80
CA MET A 359 -31.21 6.74 -24.68
C MET A 359 -30.23 7.61 -25.46
N ASN A 360 -29.26 8.20 -24.74
CA ASN A 360 -28.17 8.92 -25.35
C ASN A 360 -26.82 8.35 -24.88
N GLY A 361 -25.78 8.48 -25.73
CA GLY A 361 -24.49 7.94 -25.40
C GLY A 361 -23.45 8.07 -26.49
N ARG A 362 -22.30 7.55 -26.21
CA ARG A 362 -21.19 7.51 -27.17
C ARG A 362 -20.28 6.31 -26.94
N ARG A 363 -19.61 5.90 -28.00
CA ARG A 363 -18.55 4.89 -27.90
C ARG A 363 -17.32 5.52 -27.23
N MET A 364 -16.67 4.73 -26.33
CA MET A 364 -15.37 5.02 -25.77
C MET A 364 -14.49 3.78 -25.93
N GLY A 365 -13.20 4.00 -26.16
CA GLY A 365 -12.20 2.96 -26.39
C GLY A 365 -11.68 2.94 -27.84
N PRO A 366 -10.60 2.18 -28.12
CA PRO A 366 -10.00 2.08 -29.43
C PRO A 366 -10.92 1.38 -30.43
N LEU A 367 -10.75 1.69 -31.72
CA LEU A 367 -11.48 1.05 -32.83
C LEU A 367 -11.20 -0.47 -32.94
N THR A 368 -10.02 -0.87 -32.51
CA THR A 368 -9.57 -2.28 -32.48
C THR A 368 -9.45 -2.74 -31.04
N GLY A 369 -10.37 -3.57 -30.60
CA GLY A 369 -10.40 -4.09 -29.23
C GLY A 369 -11.79 -4.01 -28.60
N LEU A 370 -11.88 -4.10 -27.28
CA LEU A 370 -13.13 -3.99 -26.52
C LEU A 370 -13.66 -2.54 -26.52
N SER A 371 -14.32 -2.14 -27.61
CA SER A 371 -15.07 -0.88 -27.66
C SER A 371 -16.33 -1.02 -26.78
N ARG A 372 -16.55 0.00 -25.94
CA ARG A 372 -17.74 0.06 -25.05
C ARG A 372 -18.59 1.25 -25.41
N LEU A 373 -19.90 1.06 -25.36
CA LEU A 373 -20.89 2.12 -25.54
C LEU A 373 -21.40 2.55 -24.17
N TYR A 374 -21.10 3.80 -23.82
CA TYR A 374 -21.56 4.44 -22.58
C TYR A 374 -22.87 5.14 -22.84
N ILE A 375 -23.89 4.78 -22.09
CA ILE A 375 -25.28 5.18 -22.34
C ILE A 375 -25.89 5.71 -21.08
N VAL A 376 -26.59 6.84 -21.20
CA VAL A 376 -27.54 7.35 -20.22
C VAL A 376 -28.94 7.02 -20.72
N ILE A 377 -29.75 6.42 -19.86
CA ILE A 377 -31.12 5.99 -20.14
C ILE A 377 -32.05 6.73 -19.21
N THR A 378 -32.99 7.51 -19.75
CA THR A 378 -33.97 8.27 -18.97
C THR A 378 -35.39 7.92 -19.37
N GLY A 379 -36.26 7.82 -18.39
CA GLY A 379 -37.70 7.69 -18.65
C GLY A 379 -38.31 9.04 -18.99
N MET A 380 -39.12 9.08 -20.04
CA MET A 380 -39.79 10.31 -20.44
C MET A 380 -41.00 10.61 -19.55
N SER A 381 -41.13 11.88 -19.14
CA SER A 381 -42.30 12.34 -18.42
C SER A 381 -43.56 12.27 -19.30
N ALA A 382 -44.74 12.15 -18.67
CA ALA A 382 -46.00 12.13 -19.38
C ALA A 382 -46.20 13.42 -20.21
N GLN A 383 -45.73 14.54 -19.71
CA GLN A 383 -45.84 15.84 -20.36
C GLN A 383 -44.94 15.95 -21.61
N THR A 384 -43.70 15.46 -21.52
CA THR A 384 -42.80 15.41 -22.65
C THR A 384 -43.32 14.45 -23.73
N ARG A 385 -43.85 13.29 -23.31
CA ARG A 385 -44.52 12.33 -24.22
C ARG A 385 -45.68 12.95 -24.97
N LEU A 386 -46.55 13.64 -24.25
CA LEU A 386 -47.69 14.29 -24.85
C LEU A 386 -47.30 15.32 -25.90
N PHE A 387 -46.30 16.15 -25.57
CA PHE A 387 -45.76 17.12 -26.53
C PHE A 387 -45.21 16.45 -27.79
N GLN A 388 -44.38 15.43 -27.65
CA GLN A 388 -43.81 14.71 -28.82
C GLN A 388 -44.88 13.99 -29.64
N THR A 389 -45.85 13.37 -28.97
CA THR A 389 -46.98 12.72 -29.68
C THR A 389 -47.74 13.74 -30.51
N ILE A 390 -48.13 14.86 -29.88
CA ILE A 390 -48.84 15.93 -30.58
C ILE A 390 -48.00 16.46 -31.75
N ALA A 391 -46.73 16.79 -31.52
CA ALA A 391 -45.84 17.28 -32.53
C ALA A 391 -45.63 16.32 -33.70
N ASN A 392 -45.57 15.00 -33.43
CA ASN A 392 -45.37 13.98 -34.50
C ASN A 392 -46.69 13.60 -35.21
N GLU A 393 -47.83 13.82 -34.63
CA GLU A 393 -49.14 13.64 -35.27
C GLU A 393 -49.53 14.84 -36.14
N MET A 394 -48.89 16.01 -35.99
CA MET A 394 -49.11 17.16 -36.82
C MET A 394 -48.55 16.93 -38.24
N ALA A 395 -49.30 17.27 -39.27
CA ALA A 395 -48.87 17.19 -40.67
C ALA A 395 -47.75 18.18 -41.04
N ASP A 396 -47.60 19.20 -40.21
CA ASP A 396 -46.60 20.25 -40.42
C ASP A 396 -45.24 19.85 -39.79
N SER A 397 -44.17 20.36 -40.38
CA SER A 397 -42.82 20.26 -39.80
C SER A 397 -42.67 21.24 -38.66
N ILE A 398 -42.49 20.71 -37.44
CA ILE A 398 -42.28 21.50 -36.23
C ILE A 398 -40.78 21.42 -35.88
N TYR A 399 -40.16 22.57 -35.69
CA TYR A 399 -38.78 22.67 -35.22
C TYR A 399 -38.63 23.77 -34.16
N VAL A 400 -37.72 23.56 -33.26
CA VAL A 400 -37.34 24.55 -32.23
C VAL A 400 -35.88 24.91 -32.44
N ILE A 401 -35.61 26.23 -32.47
CA ILE A 401 -34.30 26.78 -32.73
C ILE A 401 -33.87 27.64 -31.56
N ASP A 402 -32.60 27.50 -31.14
CA ASP A 402 -32.00 28.42 -30.18
C ASP A 402 -31.90 29.82 -30.80
N LYS A 403 -32.50 30.77 -30.12
CA LYS A 403 -32.62 32.16 -30.58
C LYS A 403 -31.28 32.85 -30.73
N GLU A 404 -30.29 32.54 -29.89
CA GLU A 404 -29.00 33.22 -29.84
C GLU A 404 -27.99 32.56 -30.79
N ASN A 405 -28.00 31.24 -30.84
CA ASN A 405 -26.97 30.44 -31.50
C ASN A 405 -27.44 29.84 -32.85
N TYR A 406 -28.71 29.95 -33.18
CA TYR A 406 -29.30 29.30 -34.38
C TYR A 406 -29.21 27.77 -34.35
N ASP A 407 -28.94 27.16 -33.21
CA ASP A 407 -28.86 25.70 -33.09
C ASP A 407 -30.27 25.10 -33.12
N LEU A 408 -30.44 24.04 -33.90
CA LEU A 408 -31.67 23.29 -34.00
C LEU A 408 -31.81 22.37 -32.77
N LEU A 409 -32.77 22.69 -31.87
CA LEU A 409 -32.95 21.98 -30.61
C LEU A 409 -33.94 20.83 -30.73
N TYR A 410 -34.90 20.90 -31.65
CA TYR A 410 -35.93 19.88 -31.82
C TYR A 410 -36.47 19.92 -33.24
N VAL A 411 -36.83 18.74 -33.77
CA VAL A 411 -37.55 18.55 -35.05
C VAL A 411 -38.49 17.35 -34.89
N ASN A 412 -39.73 17.46 -35.35
CA ASN A 412 -40.66 16.33 -35.31
C ASN A 412 -40.38 15.29 -36.41
N GLU A 413 -40.96 14.07 -36.27
CA GLU A 413 -40.68 12.93 -37.19
C GLU A 413 -41.28 13.14 -38.57
N ASN A 414 -42.31 13.98 -38.75
CA ASN A 414 -42.95 14.32 -40.03
C ASN A 414 -42.17 15.31 -40.87
N GLN A 415 -40.87 15.28 -40.80
CA GLN A 415 -39.98 16.16 -41.54
C GLN A 415 -40.09 15.92 -43.05
N VAL A 416 -40.97 16.65 -43.69
CA VAL A 416 -41.12 16.66 -45.17
C VAL A 416 -40.16 17.63 -45.83
N LEU A 417 -39.48 18.47 -45.04
CA LEU A 417 -38.65 19.53 -45.50
C LEU A 417 -37.18 19.19 -45.42
N PHE A 418 -36.54 19.08 -46.54
CA PHE A 418 -35.22 19.62 -46.85
C PHE A 418 -33.95 18.83 -46.64
N THR A 419 -33.81 17.60 -46.51
CA THR A 419 -32.56 16.87 -46.85
C THR A 419 -32.53 15.48 -46.24
N ASP A 420 -31.73 14.60 -46.83
CA ASP A 420 -31.50 13.19 -46.42
C ASP A 420 -30.87 12.97 -45.03
N SER A 421 -30.73 14.02 -44.21
CA SER A 421 -30.09 13.89 -42.94
C SER A 421 -31.07 13.76 -41.77
N LYS A 422 -31.28 12.50 -41.32
CA LYS A 422 -32.05 12.15 -40.09
C LYS A 422 -31.41 12.66 -38.78
N ASN A 423 -30.41 13.53 -38.82
CA ASN A 423 -29.64 13.95 -37.64
C ASN A 423 -29.34 15.46 -37.69
N CYS A 424 -30.41 16.27 -37.72
CA CYS A 424 -30.30 17.73 -37.82
C CYS A 424 -30.18 18.45 -36.48
N VAL A 425 -30.56 17.78 -35.36
CA VAL A 425 -30.54 18.38 -34.03
C VAL A 425 -29.09 18.65 -33.60
N GLY A 426 -28.84 19.86 -33.14
CA GLY A 426 -27.50 20.33 -32.77
C GLY A 426 -26.73 20.99 -33.93
N GLN A 427 -27.27 20.96 -35.17
CA GLN A 427 -26.71 21.69 -36.30
C GLN A 427 -27.33 23.09 -36.36
N LYS A 428 -26.67 24.00 -37.08
CA LYS A 428 -27.23 25.33 -37.36
C LYS A 428 -28.45 25.21 -38.26
N CYS A 429 -29.54 25.87 -37.90
CA CYS A 429 -30.79 25.77 -38.62
C CYS A 429 -30.65 26.17 -40.11
N TYR A 430 -29.86 27.18 -40.41
CA TYR A 430 -29.61 27.63 -41.78
C TYR A 430 -28.86 26.58 -42.62
N THR A 431 -27.99 25.78 -41.99
CA THR A 431 -27.31 24.67 -42.69
C THR A 431 -28.24 23.47 -42.80
N ALA A 432 -28.86 23.06 -41.69
CA ALA A 432 -29.69 21.85 -41.62
C ALA A 432 -30.98 21.94 -42.43
N LEU A 433 -31.64 23.11 -42.42
CA LEU A 433 -32.94 23.29 -43.09
C LEU A 433 -32.85 23.95 -44.48
N HIS A 434 -31.80 24.70 -44.74
CA HIS A 434 -31.68 25.51 -45.96
C HIS A 434 -30.36 25.32 -46.75
N GLY A 435 -29.45 24.46 -46.25
CA GLY A 435 -28.17 24.20 -46.93
C GLY A 435 -27.27 25.44 -47.07
N GLN A 436 -27.40 26.41 -46.18
CA GLN A 436 -26.64 27.67 -46.23
C GLN A 436 -25.49 27.68 -45.21
N ASP A 437 -24.42 28.42 -45.51
CA ASP A 437 -23.25 28.55 -44.63
C ASP A 437 -23.40 29.70 -43.60
N GLY A 438 -24.54 30.38 -43.59
CA GLY A 438 -24.84 31.50 -42.69
C GLY A 438 -26.32 31.81 -42.56
N PRO A 439 -26.72 32.66 -41.60
CA PRO A 439 -28.11 32.97 -41.34
C PRO A 439 -28.87 33.46 -42.56
N CYS A 440 -30.01 32.86 -42.84
CA CYS A 440 -30.84 33.17 -44.04
C CYS A 440 -31.20 34.65 -44.16
N GLY A 441 -31.23 35.17 -45.39
CA GLY A 441 -31.64 36.57 -45.64
C GLY A 441 -33.11 36.86 -45.24
N PHE A 442 -33.94 35.83 -45.25
CA PHE A 442 -35.36 35.85 -44.85
C PHE A 442 -35.61 35.42 -43.42
N CYS A 443 -34.56 35.28 -42.59
CA CYS A 443 -34.63 34.70 -41.25
C CYS A 443 -35.62 35.48 -40.35
N THR A 444 -36.62 34.78 -39.85
CA THR A 444 -37.60 35.33 -38.90
C THR A 444 -36.98 35.61 -37.52
N LEU A 445 -35.94 34.90 -37.10
CA LEU A 445 -35.21 35.18 -35.87
C LEU A 445 -34.48 36.52 -35.90
N LYS A 446 -33.95 36.94 -37.07
CA LYS A 446 -33.36 38.30 -37.23
C LYS A 446 -34.40 39.40 -37.02
N LYS A 447 -35.66 39.17 -37.47
CA LYS A 447 -36.78 40.11 -37.26
C LYS A 447 -37.20 40.11 -35.77
N ALA A 448 -37.17 38.99 -35.09
CA ALA A 448 -37.47 38.91 -33.67
C ALA A 448 -36.42 39.64 -32.80
N HIS A 449 -35.13 39.57 -33.17
CA HIS A 449 -34.06 40.35 -32.51
C HIS A 449 -34.20 41.87 -32.76
N ALA A 450 -34.74 42.28 -33.90
CA ALA A 450 -34.94 43.68 -34.21
C ALA A 450 -36.20 44.26 -33.52
N ALA A 451 -37.09 43.42 -33.00
CA ALA A 451 -38.33 43.79 -32.34
C ALA A 451 -38.30 43.61 -30.82
N ASP A 452 -37.12 43.69 -30.20
CA ASP A 452 -36.97 43.59 -28.75
C ASP A 452 -37.72 44.76 -28.07
N GLY A 453 -38.95 44.54 -27.71
CA GLY A 453 -39.78 45.51 -26.98
C GLY A 453 -41.30 45.42 -27.16
N GLN A 454 -41.84 44.55 -28.01
CA GLN A 454 -43.28 44.32 -28.10
C GLN A 454 -43.62 42.83 -28.03
N GLU A 455 -44.13 42.42 -26.88
CA GLU A 455 -44.89 41.16 -26.70
C GLU A 455 -46.11 41.14 -27.62
N HIS A 456 -46.20 40.10 -28.43
CA HIS A 456 -47.44 39.73 -29.09
C HIS A 456 -47.79 38.29 -28.73
#